data_7e09b460fcebcc7d8b5c763b2467b181
#
_entry.id   7e09b460fcebcc7d8b5c763b2467b181
#
_cell.length_a   1.000
_cell.length_b   1.000
_cell.length_c   1.000
_cell.angle_alpha   90.00
_cell.angle_beta   90.00
_cell.angle_gamma   90.00
#
_symmetry.space_group_name_H-M   'P 1'
#
loop_
_entity.id
_entity.type
_entity.pdbx_description
1 polymer ?
#
loop_
_entity_poly.entity_id
_entity_poly.type
_entity_poly.pdbx_seq_one_letter_code
_entity_poly.pdbx_strand_id
1 'polypeptide(L)'
;MNQVSVKYVRTRIGELILGSYEGKLCLLDFRYRKMRTAIDNRIRSGLNVEFILKDDETLERTRKQLDEYLDGTRTRFDIPILMVGTDFQKAVWNVLMEVPYGKTASYLDLAIAIDNGNAVRAVAGANGANAIAMIIPCH
;
A
#
# COMPACT_ATOMS: atom_id res chain seq x y z
N MET A 1 -19.99 11.72 5.52
CA MET A 1 -19.58 11.79 4.12
C MET A 1 -18.36 10.92 3.90
N ASN A 2 -18.37 10.20 2.80
CA ASN A 2 -17.30 9.25 2.52
C ASN A 2 -16.17 9.95 1.78
N GLN A 3 -15.10 10.23 2.50
CA GLN A 3 -13.93 10.90 1.94
C GLN A 3 -12.66 10.21 2.39
N VAL A 4 -11.69 10.09 1.48
CA VAL A 4 -10.33 9.71 1.82
C VAL A 4 -9.53 11.00 1.99
N SER A 5 -8.93 11.18 3.15
CA SER A 5 -8.02 12.31 3.39
C SER A 5 -6.69 12.02 2.74
N VAL A 6 -6.22 12.91 1.89
CA VAL A 6 -5.01 12.73 1.10
C VAL A 6 -4.00 13.81 1.45
N LYS A 7 -2.73 13.41 1.51
CA LYS A 7 -1.60 14.31 1.76
C LYS A 7 -0.44 13.92 0.86
N TYR A 8 0.24 14.91 0.31
CA TYR A 8 1.48 14.70 -0.43
C TYR A 8 2.67 14.97 0.48
N VAL A 9 3.66 14.09 0.43
CA VAL A 9 4.85 14.18 1.27
C VAL A 9 6.09 14.07 0.38
N ARG A 10 6.97 15.07 0.48
CA ARG A 10 8.26 15.02 -0.22
C ARG A 10 9.27 14.28 0.64
N THR A 11 9.92 13.28 0.04
CA THR A 11 10.94 12.48 0.71
C THR A 11 12.19 12.41 -0.15
N ARG A 12 13.29 11.90 0.41
CA ARG A 12 14.53 11.70 -0.35
C ARG A 12 14.39 10.65 -1.47
N ILE A 13 13.37 9.80 -1.41
CA ILE A 13 13.10 8.81 -2.47
C ILE A 13 12.06 9.28 -3.47
N GLY A 14 11.53 10.49 -3.30
CA GLY A 14 10.56 11.08 -4.19
C GLY A 14 9.34 11.60 -3.46
N GLU A 15 8.38 12.09 -4.22
CA GLU A 15 7.14 12.60 -3.67
C GLU A 15 6.12 11.47 -3.54
N LEU A 16 5.56 11.34 -2.35
CA LEU A 16 4.61 10.29 -2.01
C LEU A 16 3.21 10.87 -1.83
N ILE A 17 2.21 10.03 -2.06
CA ILE A 17 0.82 10.30 -1.74
C ILE A 17 0.38 9.37 -0.61
N LEU A 18 -0.22 9.93 0.42
CA LEU A 18 -0.76 9.19 1.55
C LEU A 18 -2.27 9.40 1.58
N GLY A 19 -3.02 8.35 1.89
CA GLY A 19 -4.46 8.44 2.02
C GLY A 19 -4.98 7.64 3.20
N SER A 20 -5.90 8.25 3.95
CA SER A 20 -6.53 7.59 5.10
C SER A 20 -8.04 7.60 4.98
N TYR A 21 -8.67 6.56 5.51
CA TYR A 21 -10.10 6.40 5.54
C TYR A 21 -10.51 5.80 6.88
N GLU A 22 -11.31 6.55 7.64
CA GLU A 22 -11.82 6.11 8.94
C GLU A 22 -10.70 5.61 9.88
N GLY A 23 -9.61 6.35 9.95
CA GLY A 23 -8.49 6.04 10.85
C GLY A 23 -7.55 4.96 10.35
N LYS A 24 -7.72 4.48 9.13
CA LYS A 24 -6.86 3.45 8.53
C LYS A 24 -6.17 3.98 7.28
N LEU A 25 -4.95 3.56 7.06
CA LEU A 25 -4.20 3.94 5.86
C LEU A 25 -4.62 3.04 4.69
N CYS A 26 -5.11 3.64 3.62
CA CYS A 26 -5.50 2.90 2.42
C CYS A 26 -4.62 3.22 1.21
N LEU A 27 -3.73 4.19 1.34
CA LEU A 27 -2.85 4.62 0.24
C LEU A 27 -1.53 5.12 0.81
N LEU A 28 -0.43 4.58 0.27
CA LEU A 28 0.94 5.04 0.50
C LEU A 28 1.73 4.62 -0.74
N ASP A 29 2.02 5.56 -1.63
CA ASP A 29 2.62 5.21 -2.91
C ASP A 29 3.31 6.43 -3.50
N PHE A 30 4.07 6.21 -4.58
CA PHE A 30 4.68 7.31 -5.31
C PHE A 30 3.61 8.11 -6.05
N ARG A 31 3.65 9.43 -5.88
CA ARG A 31 2.65 10.34 -6.46
C ARG A 31 2.60 10.25 -7.98
N TYR A 32 3.77 10.16 -8.62
CA TYR A 32 3.90 10.21 -10.09
C TYR A 32 4.09 8.83 -10.70
N ARG A 33 3.55 7.82 -10.06
CA ARG A 33 3.61 6.46 -10.57
C ARG A 33 2.69 6.29 -11.78
N LYS A 34 3.14 5.51 -12.77
CA LYS A 34 2.35 5.22 -13.99
C LYS A 34 0.95 4.67 -13.67
N MET A 35 0.83 3.87 -12.62
CA MET A 35 -0.43 3.26 -12.20
C MET A 35 -1.28 4.15 -11.30
N ARG A 36 -0.89 5.44 -11.12
CA ARG A 36 -1.54 6.30 -10.12
C ARG A 36 -3.04 6.41 -10.33
N THR A 37 -3.46 6.71 -11.55
CA THR A 37 -4.88 6.89 -11.85
C THR A 37 -5.68 5.61 -11.62
N ALA A 38 -5.16 4.47 -12.08
CA ALA A 38 -5.85 3.19 -11.91
C ALA A 38 -6.01 2.81 -10.45
N ILE A 39 -4.96 3.00 -9.64
CA ILE A 39 -4.99 2.70 -8.21
C ILE A 39 -5.97 3.63 -7.49
N ASP A 40 -5.92 4.93 -7.77
CA ASP A 40 -6.81 5.91 -7.14
C ASP A 40 -8.27 5.62 -7.46
N ASN A 41 -8.57 5.27 -8.72
CA ASN A 41 -9.93 4.94 -9.14
C ASN A 41 -10.43 3.66 -8.47
N ARG A 42 -9.56 2.67 -8.29
CA ARG A 42 -9.93 1.44 -7.56
C ARG A 42 -10.33 1.76 -6.12
N ILE A 43 -9.57 2.62 -5.44
CA ILE A 43 -9.88 3.03 -4.07
C ILE A 43 -11.19 3.81 -4.02
N ARG A 44 -11.37 4.79 -4.91
CA ARG A 44 -12.61 5.57 -4.97
C ARG A 44 -13.82 4.69 -5.19
N SER A 45 -13.76 3.78 -6.14
CA SER A 45 -14.86 2.87 -6.44
C SER A 45 -15.11 1.86 -5.34
N GLY A 46 -14.05 1.29 -4.80
CA GLY A 46 -14.15 0.24 -3.78
C GLY A 46 -14.73 0.73 -2.47
N LEU A 47 -14.47 1.98 -2.11
CA LEU A 47 -14.97 2.60 -0.88
C LEU A 47 -16.16 3.53 -1.13
N ASN A 48 -16.48 3.80 -2.39
CA ASN A 48 -17.49 4.79 -2.79
C ASN A 48 -17.18 6.16 -2.15
N VAL A 49 -15.99 6.68 -2.44
CA VAL A 49 -15.45 7.90 -1.80
C VAL A 49 -14.89 8.87 -2.82
N GLU A 50 -14.69 10.11 -2.37
CA GLU A 50 -13.88 11.11 -3.05
C GLU A 50 -12.59 11.34 -2.27
N PHE A 51 -11.54 11.80 -2.96
CA PHE A 51 -10.31 12.22 -2.33
C PHE A 51 -10.37 13.71 -1.97
N ILE A 52 -9.93 14.05 -0.77
CA ILE A 52 -9.87 15.43 -0.31
C ILE A 52 -8.48 15.71 0.28
N LEU A 53 -7.90 16.84 -0.06
CA LEU A 53 -6.62 17.26 0.52
C LEU A 53 -6.89 17.73 1.95
N LYS A 54 -6.54 16.90 2.91
CA LYS A 54 -6.76 17.16 4.32
C LYS A 54 -5.82 16.30 5.14
N ASP A 55 -5.15 16.89 6.10
CA ASP A 55 -4.31 16.14 7.03
C ASP A 55 -5.16 15.54 8.15
N ASP A 56 -4.67 14.49 8.77
CA ASP A 56 -5.28 13.89 9.95
C ASP A 56 -4.23 13.15 10.78
N GLU A 57 -4.65 12.60 11.91
CA GLU A 57 -3.77 11.91 12.84
C GLU A 57 -3.11 10.68 12.21
N THR A 58 -3.87 9.91 11.44
CA THR A 58 -3.36 8.72 10.76
C THR A 58 -2.25 9.09 9.76
N LEU A 59 -2.45 10.15 8.99
CA LEU A 59 -1.47 10.62 8.02
C LEU A 59 -0.23 11.18 8.69
N GLU A 60 -0.37 11.92 9.78
CA GLU A 60 0.78 12.44 10.54
C GLU A 60 1.60 11.31 11.15
N ARG A 61 0.94 10.32 11.72
CA ARG A 61 1.61 9.14 12.27
C ARG A 61 2.34 8.36 11.19
N THR A 62 1.72 8.21 10.03
CA THR A 62 2.32 7.53 8.88
C THR A 62 3.57 8.29 8.41
N ARG A 63 3.48 9.61 8.28
CA ARG A 63 4.62 10.44 7.85
C ARG A 63 5.79 10.31 8.82
N LYS A 64 5.52 10.34 10.11
CA LYS A 64 6.56 10.19 11.14
C LYS A 64 7.25 8.82 11.03
N GLN A 65 6.47 7.75 10.91
CA GLN A 65 7.03 6.41 10.80
C GLN A 65 7.77 6.20 9.48
N LEU A 66 7.29 6.85 8.41
CA LEU A 66 7.97 6.82 7.12
C LEU A 66 9.35 7.47 7.21
N ASP A 67 9.47 8.61 7.88
CA ASP A 67 10.77 9.25 8.11
C ASP A 67 11.72 8.33 8.87
N GLU A 68 11.23 7.67 9.91
CA GLU A 68 12.01 6.70 10.70
C GLU A 68 12.43 5.50 9.85
N TYR A 69 11.53 5.01 9.01
CA TYR A 69 11.81 3.90 8.11
C TYR A 69 12.91 4.26 7.10
N LEU A 70 12.83 5.44 6.51
CA LEU A 70 13.81 5.90 5.53
C LEU A 70 15.16 6.24 6.18
N ASP A 71 15.17 6.61 7.45
CA ASP A 71 16.40 6.86 8.21
C ASP A 71 17.04 5.57 8.74
N GLY A 72 16.40 4.43 8.56
CA GLY A 72 16.90 3.15 9.04
C GLY A 72 16.64 2.88 10.53
N THR A 73 15.90 3.75 11.21
CA THR A 73 15.60 3.58 12.63
C THR A 73 14.33 2.75 12.89
N ARG A 74 13.62 2.42 11.83
CA ARG A 74 12.39 1.61 11.91
C ARG A 74 12.38 0.59 10.78
N THR A 75 12.02 -0.66 11.10
CA THR A 75 11.87 -1.74 10.10
C THR A 75 10.43 -2.20 9.93
N ARG A 76 9.52 -1.76 10.80
CA ARG A 76 8.11 -2.14 10.78
C ARG A 76 7.24 -0.92 11.00
N PHE A 77 6.08 -0.91 10.33
CA PHE A 77 5.08 0.14 10.53
C PHE A 77 4.02 -0.32 11.52
N ASP A 78 3.60 0.59 12.38
CA ASP A 78 2.52 0.38 13.35
C ASP A 78 1.36 1.32 12.99
N ILE A 79 0.73 1.04 11.87
CA ILE A 79 -0.37 1.83 11.31
C ILE A 79 -1.46 0.85 10.89
N PRO A 80 -2.71 1.05 11.33
CA PRO A 80 -3.82 0.25 10.81
C PRO A 80 -3.96 0.50 9.31
N ILE A 81 -4.11 -0.56 8.53
CA ILE A 81 -4.25 -0.43 7.08
C ILE A 81 -5.59 -0.98 6.62
N LEU A 82 -6.06 -0.44 5.50
CA LEU A 82 -7.25 -0.89 4.81
C LEU A 82 -6.87 -1.22 3.37
N MET A 83 -6.95 -2.49 3.02
CA MET A 83 -6.69 -2.95 1.66
C MET A 83 -7.96 -2.84 0.83
N VAL A 84 -7.86 -2.21 -0.33
CA VAL A 84 -8.98 -2.05 -1.27
C VAL A 84 -8.63 -2.78 -2.56
N GLY A 85 -9.33 -3.86 -2.84
CA GLY A 85 -9.08 -4.67 -4.02
C GLY A 85 -9.92 -5.94 -4.02
N THR A 86 -9.65 -6.82 -4.98
CA THR A 86 -10.29 -8.12 -5.07
C THR A 86 -9.83 -9.06 -3.96
N ASP A 87 -10.57 -10.13 -3.73
CA ASP A 87 -10.16 -11.13 -2.75
C ASP A 87 -8.80 -11.74 -3.10
N PHE A 88 -8.54 -11.98 -4.39
CA PHE A 88 -7.25 -12.47 -4.84
C PHE A 88 -6.12 -11.48 -4.56
N GLN A 89 -6.32 -10.20 -4.87
CA GLN A 89 -5.33 -9.17 -4.59
C GLN A 89 -5.02 -9.09 -3.10
N LYS A 90 -6.05 -9.10 -2.26
CA LYS A 90 -5.88 -9.08 -0.81
C LYS A 90 -5.12 -10.29 -0.31
N ALA A 91 -5.37 -11.47 -0.86
CA ALA A 91 -4.64 -12.69 -0.49
C ALA A 91 -3.15 -12.54 -0.80
N VAL A 92 -2.81 -12.00 -1.97
CA VAL A 92 -1.41 -11.75 -2.36
C VAL A 92 -0.77 -10.74 -1.41
N TRP A 93 -1.45 -9.62 -1.14
CA TRP A 93 -0.90 -8.59 -0.27
C TRP A 93 -0.70 -9.08 1.17
N ASN A 94 -1.60 -9.90 1.69
CA ASN A 94 -1.45 -10.49 3.02
C ASN A 94 -0.22 -11.41 3.09
N VAL A 95 0.02 -12.20 2.05
CA VAL A 95 1.22 -13.04 2.00
C VAL A 95 2.49 -12.18 1.91
N LEU A 96 2.46 -11.09 1.12
CA LEU A 96 3.58 -10.16 1.03
C LEU A 96 3.93 -9.56 2.39
N MET A 97 2.95 -9.26 3.22
CA MET A 97 3.18 -8.72 4.55
C MET A 97 3.89 -9.71 5.49
N GLU A 98 3.85 -10.99 5.19
CA GLU A 98 4.54 -12.02 5.96
C GLU A 98 6.01 -12.16 5.57
N VAL A 99 6.45 -11.55 4.47
CA VAL A 99 7.85 -11.58 4.05
C VAL A 99 8.65 -10.67 4.98
N PRO A 100 9.64 -11.22 5.72
CA PRO A 100 10.39 -10.40 6.68
C PRO A 100 11.20 -9.30 6.01
N TYR A 101 11.44 -8.21 6.75
CA TYR A 101 12.29 -7.12 6.31
C TYR A 101 13.65 -7.65 5.85
N GLY A 102 14.10 -7.21 4.68
CA GLY A 102 15.37 -7.64 4.10
C GLY A 102 15.33 -9.00 3.40
N LYS A 103 14.18 -9.66 3.37
CA LYS A 103 14.00 -10.92 2.65
C LYS A 103 13.25 -10.69 1.35
N THR A 104 13.32 -11.65 0.43
CA THR A 104 12.60 -11.61 -0.85
C THR A 104 11.78 -12.87 -1.05
N ALA A 105 10.80 -12.78 -1.94
CA ALA A 105 10.01 -13.93 -2.37
C ALA A 105 9.75 -13.79 -3.86
N SER A 106 9.79 -14.92 -4.60
CA SER A 106 9.42 -14.92 -6.00
C SER A 106 7.90 -14.89 -6.18
N TYR A 107 7.43 -14.53 -7.37
CA TYR A 107 6.00 -14.62 -7.68
C TYR A 107 5.49 -16.06 -7.57
N LEU A 108 6.33 -17.04 -7.89
CA LEU A 108 5.98 -18.45 -7.71
C LEU A 108 5.82 -18.81 -6.23
N ASP A 109 6.74 -18.32 -5.37
CA ASP A 109 6.63 -18.53 -3.92
C ASP A 109 5.31 -17.97 -3.38
N LEU A 110 4.93 -16.78 -3.83
CA LEU A 110 3.67 -16.15 -3.42
C LEU A 110 2.46 -16.94 -3.92
N ALA A 111 2.51 -17.41 -5.18
CA ALA A 111 1.43 -18.20 -5.75
C ALA A 111 1.24 -19.51 -4.98
N ILE A 112 2.32 -20.17 -4.61
CA ILE A 112 2.29 -21.40 -3.82
C ILE A 112 1.70 -21.11 -2.43
N ALA A 113 2.10 -19.99 -1.80
CA ALA A 113 1.63 -19.63 -0.47
C ALA A 113 0.11 -19.38 -0.43
N ILE A 114 -0.49 -18.93 -1.52
CA ILE A 114 -1.95 -18.77 -1.62
C ILE A 114 -2.64 -20.02 -2.22
N ASP A 115 -1.90 -21.11 -2.29
CA ASP A 115 -2.40 -22.42 -2.77
C ASP A 115 -2.86 -22.37 -4.24
N ASN A 116 -2.15 -21.61 -5.08
CA ASN A 116 -2.45 -21.49 -6.49
C ASN A 116 -1.17 -21.30 -7.33
N GLY A 117 -0.38 -22.37 -7.47
CA GLY A 117 0.89 -22.35 -8.19
C GLY A 117 0.79 -21.98 -9.67
N ASN A 118 -0.43 -22.00 -10.25
CA ASN A 118 -0.64 -21.64 -11.66
C ASN A 118 -0.94 -20.15 -11.85
N ALA A 119 -1.00 -19.38 -10.78
CA ALA A 119 -1.43 -17.98 -10.81
C ALA A 119 -0.25 -16.99 -10.80
N VAL A 120 0.92 -17.38 -11.29
CA VAL A 120 2.14 -16.54 -11.23
C VAL A 120 1.92 -15.17 -11.88
N ARG A 121 1.28 -15.10 -13.04
CA ARG A 121 1.00 -13.83 -13.72
C ARG A 121 0.02 -12.95 -12.94
N ALA A 122 -1.02 -13.58 -12.38
CA ALA A 122 -2.00 -12.84 -11.58
C ALA A 122 -1.36 -12.30 -10.29
N VAL A 123 -0.46 -13.08 -9.68
CA VAL A 123 0.31 -12.63 -8.52
C VAL A 123 1.17 -11.44 -8.88
N ALA A 124 1.87 -11.48 -10.01
CA ALA A 124 2.68 -10.34 -10.47
C ALA A 124 1.82 -9.10 -10.68
N GLY A 125 0.62 -9.26 -11.28
CA GLY A 125 -0.33 -8.17 -11.45
C GLY A 125 -0.81 -7.59 -10.13
N ALA A 126 -1.14 -8.44 -9.16
CA ALA A 126 -1.55 -8.00 -7.83
C ALA A 126 -0.41 -7.27 -7.10
N ASN A 127 0.83 -7.75 -7.24
CA ASN A 127 2.00 -7.08 -6.69
C ASN A 127 2.14 -5.66 -7.28
N GLY A 128 1.98 -5.52 -8.59
CA GLY A 128 2.03 -4.22 -9.25
C GLY A 128 0.87 -3.30 -8.90
N ALA A 129 -0.25 -3.83 -8.44
CA ALA A 129 -1.42 -3.06 -8.03
C ALA A 129 -1.38 -2.64 -6.56
N ASN A 130 -0.32 -2.96 -5.82
CA ASN A 130 -0.18 -2.61 -4.41
C ASN A 130 -0.27 -1.09 -4.21
N ALA A 131 -1.20 -0.64 -3.39
CA ALA A 131 -1.44 0.78 -3.09
C ALA A 131 -0.78 1.24 -1.79
N ILE A 132 -0.16 0.34 -1.04
CA ILE A 132 0.42 0.64 0.28
C ILE A 132 1.86 0.15 0.28
N ALA A 133 2.70 0.89 -0.46
CA ALA A 133 4.12 0.56 -0.60
C ALA A 133 4.83 0.54 0.76
N MET A 134 5.90 -0.20 0.86
CA MET A 134 6.76 -0.34 2.05
C MET A 134 6.08 -1.07 3.21
N ILE A 135 4.83 -0.78 3.54
CA ILE A 135 4.08 -1.52 4.56
C ILE A 135 3.69 -2.88 4.01
N ILE A 136 3.20 -2.91 2.76
CA ILE A 136 3.05 -4.15 2.00
C ILE A 136 4.27 -4.21 1.07
N PRO A 137 5.31 -4.98 1.41
CA PRO A 137 6.55 -4.95 0.65
C PRO A 137 6.35 -5.44 -0.79
N CYS A 138 7.13 -4.84 -1.71
CA CYS A 138 7.11 -5.17 -3.12
C CYS A 138 8.49 -5.71 -3.48
N HIS A 139 8.59 -7.01 -3.57
CA HIS A 139 9.88 -7.68 -3.81
C HIS A 139 9.98 -8.26 -5.21
#